data_c32207448b00293560320ac172ba7e4e
#
_entry.id   c32207448b00293560320ac172ba7e4e
#
_cell.length_a   1.000
_cell.length_b   1.000
_cell.length_c   1.000
_cell.angle_alpha   90.00
_cell.angle_beta   90.00
_cell.angle_gamma   90.00
#
_symmetry.space_group_name_H-M   'P 1'
#
loop_
_entity.id
_entity.type
_entity.pdbx_description
1 polymer ?
#
loop_
_entity_poly.entity_id
_entity_poly.type
_entity_poly.pdbx_seq_one_letter_code
_entity_poly.pdbx_strand_id
1 'polypeptide(L)'
;MHPLRYRQIHLDFHTSPAIDGVGADFDPENFRQALIAGHVNSITLFSKCHHGYAYHPSQANTQHPGLHGFNLLGEQLKVCRELGVNAPVYISAGFDEKLVTEHPEWLVKYSPNHSPDFVHDAHYHLFCYNTPYLDVLAEQVEEVMRMFKPTGVFLDISDVRTC
;
A
#
# COMPACT_ATOMS: atom_id res chain seq x y z
N MET A 1 -17.97 -13.24 -5.96
CA MET A 1 -17.42 -13.17 -4.57
C MET A 1 -16.30 -14.19 -4.50
N HIS A 2 -15.10 -13.80 -4.08
CA HIS A 2 -13.98 -14.71 -3.91
C HIS A 2 -14.13 -15.46 -2.57
N PRO A 3 -13.93 -16.79 -2.54
CA PRO A 3 -14.01 -17.53 -1.29
C PRO A 3 -12.85 -17.16 -0.36
N LEU A 4 -13.10 -17.15 0.95
CA LEU A 4 -12.06 -16.96 1.94
C LEU A 4 -11.01 -18.08 1.84
N ARG A 5 -9.75 -17.70 2.05
CA ARG A 5 -8.59 -18.59 2.02
C ARG A 5 -7.84 -18.46 3.35
N TYR A 6 -7.42 -19.58 3.91
CA TYR A 6 -6.91 -19.62 5.29
C TYR A 6 -5.40 -19.81 5.41
N ARG A 7 -4.72 -20.20 4.32
CA ARG A 7 -3.25 -20.20 4.28
C ARG A 7 -2.80 -18.89 3.64
N GLN A 8 -3.06 -17.82 4.41
CA GLN A 8 -2.74 -16.45 4.00
C GLN A 8 -1.45 -16.00 4.64
N ILE A 9 -0.65 -15.27 3.86
CA ILE A 9 0.50 -14.53 4.36
C ILE A 9 0.34 -13.03 4.08
N HIS A 10 0.88 -12.24 4.97
CA HIS A 10 1.04 -10.80 4.84
C HIS A 10 2.51 -10.50 5.04
N LEU A 11 3.21 -10.22 3.95
CA LEU A 11 4.62 -9.82 4.00
C LEU A 11 4.65 -8.30 4.02
N ASP A 12 4.67 -7.76 5.23
CA ASP A 12 4.69 -6.33 5.44
C ASP A 12 6.05 -5.73 5.07
N PHE A 13 6.05 -4.69 4.24
CA PHE A 13 7.27 -3.97 3.91
C PHE A 13 6.99 -2.48 3.66
N HIS A 14 7.83 -1.64 4.22
CA HIS A 14 7.76 -0.19 4.10
C HIS A 14 9.09 0.33 3.57
N THR A 15 9.10 0.81 2.33
CA THR A 15 10.32 1.18 1.63
C THR A 15 10.44 2.70 1.55
N SER A 16 11.47 3.24 2.18
CA SER A 16 11.81 4.66 2.08
C SER A 16 12.13 5.03 0.62
N PRO A 17 11.73 6.22 0.13
CA PRO A 17 12.07 6.68 -1.22
C PRO A 17 13.58 6.85 -1.45
N ALA A 18 14.39 6.85 -0.38
CA ALA A 18 15.84 6.87 -0.48
C ALA A 18 16.47 5.50 -0.84
N ILE A 19 15.66 4.43 -0.79
CA ILE A 19 16.12 3.08 -1.16
C ILE A 19 15.99 2.90 -2.67
N ASP A 20 17.11 2.65 -3.32
CA ASP A 20 17.17 2.34 -4.75
C ASP A 20 17.00 0.84 -5.03
N GLY A 21 16.71 0.49 -6.29
CA GLY A 21 16.64 -0.90 -6.74
C GLY A 21 15.49 -1.71 -6.15
N VAL A 22 14.41 -1.06 -5.69
CA VAL A 22 13.22 -1.76 -5.19
C VAL A 22 12.66 -2.67 -6.27
N GLY A 23 12.57 -3.97 -5.97
CA GLY A 23 12.11 -4.98 -6.92
C GLY A 23 13.12 -5.37 -8.02
N ALA A 24 14.36 -4.87 -7.98
CA ALA A 24 15.38 -5.19 -8.99
C ALA A 24 15.69 -6.70 -9.04
N ASP A 25 15.64 -7.38 -7.91
CA ASP A 25 15.88 -8.82 -7.80
C ASP A 25 14.57 -9.65 -7.85
N PHE A 26 13.44 -9.03 -8.20
CA PHE A 26 12.19 -9.75 -8.29
C PHE A 26 12.22 -10.72 -9.48
N ASP A 27 12.17 -12.00 -9.17
CA ASP A 27 12.03 -13.09 -10.13
C ASP A 27 10.64 -13.74 -10.01
N PRO A 28 9.79 -13.67 -11.04
CA PRO A 28 8.44 -14.24 -11.00
C PRO A 28 8.42 -15.76 -10.75
N GLU A 29 9.43 -16.47 -11.22
CA GLU A 29 9.48 -17.93 -11.03
C GLU A 29 9.89 -18.28 -9.59
N ASN A 30 10.86 -17.58 -9.02
CA ASN A 30 11.21 -17.74 -7.60
C ASN A 30 10.02 -17.41 -6.70
N PHE A 31 9.29 -16.33 -7.01
CA PHE A 31 8.07 -15.96 -6.28
C PHE A 31 7.00 -17.05 -6.39
N ARG A 32 6.78 -17.60 -7.59
CA ARG A 32 5.89 -18.73 -7.85
C ARG A 32 6.25 -19.94 -7.00
N GLN A 33 7.50 -20.35 -7.03
CA GLN A 33 7.97 -21.52 -6.30
C GLN A 33 7.84 -21.34 -4.78
N ALA A 34 8.09 -20.13 -4.27
CA ALA A 34 7.89 -19.83 -2.86
C ALA A 34 6.42 -19.98 -2.42
N LEU A 35 5.46 -19.48 -3.23
CA LEU A 35 4.04 -19.63 -2.94
C LEU A 35 3.59 -21.10 -2.98
N ILE A 36 4.11 -21.88 -3.93
CA ILE A 36 3.82 -23.34 -4.06
C ILE A 36 4.40 -24.08 -2.85
N ALA A 37 5.67 -23.88 -2.55
CA ALA A 37 6.36 -24.56 -1.45
C ALA A 37 5.74 -24.23 -0.08
N GLY A 38 5.29 -22.98 0.10
CA GLY A 38 4.57 -22.54 1.29
C GLY A 38 3.10 -22.96 1.34
N HIS A 39 2.59 -23.64 0.32
CA HIS A 39 1.16 -23.98 0.18
C HIS A 39 0.24 -22.78 0.36
N VAL A 40 0.70 -21.58 -0.05
CA VAL A 40 -0.01 -20.32 0.08
C VAL A 40 -1.22 -20.29 -0.85
N ASN A 41 -2.39 -19.92 -0.34
CA ASN A 41 -3.58 -19.74 -1.15
C ASN A 41 -4.18 -18.32 -1.07
N SER A 42 -3.57 -17.45 -0.27
CA SER A 42 -3.85 -16.01 -0.22
C SER A 42 -2.59 -15.25 0.18
N ILE A 43 -2.35 -14.08 -0.43
CA ILE A 43 -1.23 -13.21 -0.08
C ILE A 43 -1.66 -11.75 -0.22
N THR A 44 -1.36 -10.90 0.77
CA THR A 44 -1.55 -9.45 0.66
C THR A 44 -0.36 -8.84 -0.07
N LEU A 45 -0.63 -8.13 -1.17
CA LEU A 45 0.36 -7.45 -2.00
C LEU A 45 0.22 -5.94 -1.87
N PHE A 46 1.32 -5.22 -1.99
CA PHE A 46 1.37 -3.79 -1.67
C PHE A 46 1.20 -2.91 -2.91
N SER A 47 0.19 -2.03 -2.89
CA SER A 47 0.10 -0.89 -3.81
C SER A 47 0.82 0.33 -3.27
N LYS A 48 0.60 0.68 -2.00
CA LYS A 48 1.21 1.84 -1.34
C LYS A 48 1.50 1.52 0.12
N CYS A 49 2.72 1.76 0.58
CA CYS A 49 3.10 1.67 1.99
C CYS A 49 2.98 3.03 2.70
N HIS A 50 3.38 3.11 3.97
CA HIS A 50 3.30 4.33 4.80
C HIS A 50 4.11 5.52 4.25
N HIS A 51 5.15 5.27 3.47
CA HIS A 51 5.92 6.34 2.81
C HIS A 51 5.17 7.06 1.68
N GLY A 52 4.00 6.56 1.26
CA GLY A 52 3.10 7.23 0.34
C GLY A 52 3.34 6.97 -1.15
N TYR A 53 4.32 6.18 -1.53
CA TYR A 53 4.66 5.88 -2.92
C TYR A 53 4.02 4.59 -3.42
N ALA A 54 3.63 4.58 -4.72
CA ALA A 54 3.04 3.41 -5.36
C ALA A 54 4.10 2.39 -5.81
N TYR A 55 3.84 1.09 -5.64
CA TYR A 55 4.68 0.00 -6.14
C TYR A 55 4.28 -0.47 -7.56
N HIS A 56 3.66 0.42 -8.31
CA HIS A 56 3.25 0.24 -9.71
C HIS A 56 3.22 1.60 -10.42
N PRO A 57 3.26 1.66 -11.75
CA PRO A 57 2.97 2.88 -12.49
C PRO A 57 1.57 3.38 -12.13
N SER A 58 1.44 4.64 -11.73
CA SER A 58 0.19 5.22 -11.23
C SER A 58 -0.02 6.62 -11.81
N GLN A 59 -1.27 7.01 -11.99
CA GLN A 59 -1.71 8.36 -12.30
C GLN A 59 -2.33 9.07 -11.09
N ALA A 60 -2.92 8.29 -10.17
CA ALA A 60 -3.48 8.78 -8.91
C ALA A 60 -2.41 8.96 -7.81
N ASN A 61 -1.19 8.48 -8.05
CA ASN A 61 -0.08 8.57 -7.09
C ASN A 61 1.28 8.64 -7.81
N THR A 62 2.33 8.97 -7.08
CA THR A 62 3.70 8.92 -7.56
C THR A 62 4.26 7.50 -7.36
N GLN A 63 4.82 6.92 -8.40
CA GLN A 63 5.52 5.65 -8.28
C GLN A 63 6.79 5.80 -7.43
N HIS A 64 7.11 4.78 -6.65
CA HIS A 64 8.33 4.73 -5.84
C HIS A 64 9.57 4.88 -6.76
N PRO A 65 10.46 5.87 -6.49
CA PRO A 65 11.57 6.18 -7.39
C PRO A 65 12.51 4.99 -7.61
N GLY A 66 12.77 4.21 -6.57
CA GLY A 66 13.64 3.03 -6.65
C GLY A 66 13.12 1.88 -7.51
N LEU A 67 11.88 1.94 -8.02
CA LEU A 67 11.34 0.95 -8.97
C LEU A 67 11.77 1.21 -10.42
N HIS A 68 12.25 2.41 -10.74
CA HIS A 68 12.67 2.80 -12.09
C HIS A 68 11.64 2.46 -13.19
N GLY A 69 10.35 2.59 -12.88
CA GLY A 69 9.26 2.27 -13.81
C GLY A 69 8.79 0.81 -13.77
N PHE A 70 9.43 -0.05 -12.99
CA PHE A 70 9.03 -1.45 -12.85
C PHE A 70 7.67 -1.58 -12.17
N ASN A 71 6.79 -2.43 -12.71
CA ASN A 71 5.46 -2.70 -12.16
C ASN A 71 5.47 -3.90 -11.22
N LEU A 72 6.05 -3.75 -10.03
CA LEU A 72 6.19 -4.83 -9.05
C LEU A 72 4.84 -5.45 -8.68
N LEU A 73 3.84 -4.63 -8.34
CA LEU A 73 2.50 -5.10 -8.00
C LEU A 73 1.87 -5.90 -9.14
N GLY A 74 1.98 -5.40 -10.37
CA GLY A 74 1.41 -6.06 -11.55
C GLY A 74 2.01 -7.43 -11.81
N GLU A 75 3.33 -7.58 -11.69
CA GLU A 75 4.02 -8.86 -11.87
C GLU A 75 3.67 -9.86 -10.76
N GLN A 76 3.62 -9.42 -9.52
CA GLN A 76 3.18 -10.27 -8.40
C GLN A 76 1.73 -10.76 -8.59
N LEU A 77 0.82 -9.85 -8.96
CA LEU A 77 -0.59 -10.19 -9.21
C LEU A 77 -0.76 -11.16 -10.38
N LYS A 78 0.07 -11.05 -11.41
CA LYS A 78 0.07 -11.99 -12.54
C LYS A 78 0.37 -13.41 -12.08
N VAL A 79 1.43 -13.60 -11.31
CA VAL A 79 1.79 -14.92 -10.74
C VAL A 79 0.66 -15.47 -9.87
N CYS A 80 0.07 -14.64 -9.01
CA CYS A 80 -1.03 -15.05 -8.14
C CYS A 80 -2.25 -15.52 -8.93
N ARG A 81 -2.61 -14.83 -10.03
CA ARG A 81 -3.72 -15.25 -10.92
C ARG A 81 -3.47 -16.58 -11.56
N GLU A 82 -2.27 -16.80 -12.08
CA GLU A 82 -1.88 -18.07 -12.72
C GLU A 82 -1.94 -19.25 -11.76
N LEU A 83 -1.63 -19.03 -10.48
CA LEU A 83 -1.70 -20.04 -9.41
C LEU A 83 -3.09 -20.17 -8.77
N GLY A 84 -4.04 -19.31 -9.09
CA GLY A 84 -5.32 -19.24 -8.39
C GLY A 84 -5.20 -18.83 -6.91
N VAL A 85 -4.14 -18.09 -6.56
CA VAL A 85 -3.92 -17.52 -5.22
C VAL A 85 -4.72 -16.22 -5.10
N ASN A 86 -5.51 -16.07 -4.03
CA ASN A 86 -6.16 -14.79 -3.73
C ASN A 86 -5.10 -13.74 -3.39
N ALA A 87 -5.23 -12.55 -3.99
CA ALA A 87 -4.28 -11.47 -3.77
C ALA A 87 -5.03 -10.16 -3.49
N PRO A 88 -5.51 -9.94 -2.24
CA PRO A 88 -5.94 -8.61 -1.84
C PRO A 88 -4.76 -7.64 -1.88
N VAL A 89 -5.07 -6.38 -2.22
CA VAL A 89 -4.05 -5.34 -2.33
C VAL A 89 -4.09 -4.43 -1.12
N TYR A 90 -2.94 -4.29 -0.47
CA TYR A 90 -2.70 -3.40 0.65
C TYR A 90 -2.54 -1.96 0.18
N ILE A 91 -3.22 -1.06 0.88
CA ILE A 91 -3.05 0.39 0.74
C ILE A 91 -2.98 0.98 2.15
N SER A 92 -1.88 1.65 2.47
CA SER A 92 -1.79 2.47 3.67
C SER A 92 -2.82 3.60 3.56
N ALA A 93 -3.85 3.54 4.40
CA ALA A 93 -4.96 4.47 4.35
C ALA A 93 -4.71 5.72 5.21
N GLY A 94 -4.24 5.53 6.43
CA GLY A 94 -4.05 6.65 7.38
C GLY A 94 -2.70 7.35 7.30
N PHE A 95 -1.67 6.69 6.76
CA PHE A 95 -0.33 7.24 6.63
C PHE A 95 0.05 7.48 5.18
N ASP A 96 0.65 8.64 4.90
CA ASP A 96 1.17 9.01 3.59
C ASP A 96 2.27 10.08 3.74
N GLU A 97 3.47 9.65 4.13
CA GLU A 97 4.57 10.58 4.44
C GLU A 97 4.98 11.47 3.26
N LYS A 98 4.70 11.05 2.03
CA LYS A 98 4.92 11.89 0.85
C LYS A 98 4.07 13.16 0.90
N LEU A 99 2.82 13.06 1.37
CA LEU A 99 1.89 14.20 1.41
C LEU A 99 2.03 15.07 2.67
N VAL A 100 2.77 14.63 3.70
CA VAL A 100 2.91 15.40 4.95
C VAL A 100 3.49 16.78 4.72
N THR A 101 4.50 16.89 3.86
CA THR A 101 5.15 18.17 3.56
C THR A 101 4.33 19.06 2.62
N GLU A 102 3.48 18.46 1.80
CA GLU A 102 2.64 19.16 0.83
C GLU A 102 1.35 19.67 1.47
N HIS A 103 0.78 18.88 2.40
CA HIS A 103 -0.52 19.10 3.01
C HIS A 103 -0.52 18.88 4.52
N PRO A 104 0.30 19.62 5.31
CA PRO A 104 0.32 19.48 6.76
C PRO A 104 -1.02 19.86 7.42
N GLU A 105 -1.84 20.67 6.75
CA GLU A 105 -3.17 21.05 7.22
C GLU A 105 -4.19 19.90 7.19
N TRP A 106 -3.90 18.81 6.50
CA TRP A 106 -4.75 17.62 6.44
C TRP A 106 -4.46 16.60 7.54
N LEU A 107 -3.44 16.84 8.35
CA LEU A 107 -3.08 15.95 9.45
C LEU A 107 -4.08 16.03 10.60
N VAL A 108 -4.21 14.92 11.34
CA VAL A 108 -5.01 14.86 12.57
C VAL A 108 -4.42 15.81 13.61
N LYS A 109 -5.29 16.65 14.19
CA LYS A 109 -4.94 17.59 15.25
C LYS A 109 -5.32 17.00 16.60
N TYR A 110 -4.37 16.37 17.26
CA TYR A 110 -4.65 15.60 18.47
C TYR A 110 -5.17 16.43 19.65
N SER A 111 -4.74 17.57 19.91
CA SER A 111 -5.19 18.44 21.01
C SER A 111 -4.40 19.74 20.93
N PRO A 112 -4.96 20.85 21.45
CA PRO A 112 -4.20 22.09 21.60
C PRO A 112 -2.90 21.94 22.41
N ASN A 113 -2.81 20.90 23.22
CA ASN A 113 -1.66 20.60 24.08
C ASN A 113 -0.64 19.62 23.44
N HIS A 114 -0.92 19.09 22.24
CA HIS A 114 0.04 18.28 21.50
C HIS A 114 0.78 19.15 20.48
N SER A 115 2.08 18.90 20.35
CA SER A 115 2.87 19.55 19.31
C SER A 115 2.26 19.27 17.92
N PRO A 116 2.27 20.25 16.99
CA PRO A 116 1.94 19.96 15.59
C PRO A 116 2.87 18.92 14.94
N ASP A 117 4.04 18.68 15.55
CA ASP A 117 4.98 17.65 15.14
C ASP A 117 4.69 16.28 15.80
N PHE A 118 3.50 16.10 16.39
CA PHE A 118 3.14 14.83 17.00
C PHE A 118 3.06 13.75 15.95
N VAL A 119 3.96 12.78 16.05
CA VAL A 119 4.01 11.61 15.20
C VAL A 119 3.18 10.51 15.84
N HIS A 120 2.31 9.89 15.08
CA HIS A 120 1.66 8.68 15.50
C HIS A 120 2.72 7.56 15.64
N ASP A 121 2.32 6.35 15.78
CA ASP A 121 3.21 5.22 15.99
C ASP A 121 4.33 5.14 14.92
N ALA A 122 5.52 4.68 15.29
CA ALA A 122 6.66 4.44 14.41
C ALA A 122 7.12 5.63 13.53
N HIS A 123 6.91 6.86 14.00
CA HIS A 123 7.30 8.09 13.30
C HIS A 123 6.51 8.42 12.01
N TYR A 124 5.30 7.89 11.85
CA TYR A 124 4.39 8.27 10.77
C TYR A 124 3.30 9.24 11.25
N HIS A 125 2.81 10.07 10.34
CA HIS A 125 1.77 11.05 10.58
C HIS A 125 0.41 10.56 10.12
N LEU A 126 -0.62 10.76 10.95
CA LEU A 126 -1.98 10.32 10.63
C LEU A 126 -2.75 11.45 9.93
N PHE A 127 -3.33 11.13 8.78
CA PHE A 127 -4.20 12.02 8.02
C PHE A 127 -5.65 12.00 8.54
N CYS A 128 -6.31 13.14 8.49
CA CYS A 128 -7.73 13.26 8.84
C CYS A 128 -8.62 13.01 7.62
N TYR A 129 -9.53 12.05 7.71
CA TYR A 129 -10.45 11.71 6.63
C TYR A 129 -11.55 12.76 6.38
N ASN A 130 -11.69 13.79 7.26
CA ASN A 130 -12.56 14.96 7.02
C ASN A 130 -11.87 16.06 6.19
N THR A 131 -10.79 15.74 5.52
CA THR A 131 -10.04 16.64 4.63
C THR A 131 -10.04 16.10 3.21
N PRO A 132 -9.57 16.85 2.20
CA PRO A 132 -9.42 16.36 0.83
C PRO A 132 -8.53 15.12 0.68
N TYR A 133 -7.79 14.74 1.72
CA TYR A 133 -7.04 13.49 1.73
C TYR A 133 -7.92 12.26 1.42
N LEU A 134 -9.17 12.27 1.88
CA LEU A 134 -10.09 11.16 1.58
C LEU A 134 -10.33 10.98 0.06
N ASP A 135 -10.42 12.09 -0.67
CA ASP A 135 -10.61 12.04 -2.13
C ASP A 135 -9.35 11.48 -2.81
N VAL A 136 -8.17 11.90 -2.37
CA VAL A 136 -6.88 11.36 -2.85
C VAL A 136 -6.78 9.85 -2.61
N LEU A 137 -7.14 9.41 -1.39
CA LEU A 137 -7.15 7.98 -1.06
C LEU A 137 -8.17 7.21 -1.92
N ALA A 138 -9.36 7.76 -2.12
CA ALA A 138 -10.41 7.14 -2.94
C ALA A 138 -9.97 6.98 -4.40
N GLU A 139 -9.32 7.97 -4.99
CA GLU A 139 -8.76 7.90 -6.35
C GLU A 139 -7.69 6.81 -6.47
N GLN A 140 -6.81 6.66 -5.47
CA GLN A 140 -5.80 5.60 -5.44
C GLN A 140 -6.44 4.21 -5.35
N VAL A 141 -7.48 4.05 -4.53
CA VAL A 141 -8.24 2.79 -4.42
C VAL A 141 -8.95 2.47 -5.74
N GLU A 142 -9.62 3.46 -6.34
CA GLU A 142 -10.30 3.30 -7.62
C GLU A 142 -9.32 2.89 -8.73
N GLU A 143 -8.16 3.54 -8.81
CA GLU A 143 -7.14 3.19 -9.79
C GLU A 143 -6.70 1.74 -9.65
N VAL A 144 -6.37 1.28 -8.44
CA VAL A 144 -5.97 -0.10 -8.16
C VAL A 144 -7.07 -1.09 -8.57
N MET A 145 -8.32 -0.80 -8.20
CA MET A 145 -9.45 -1.65 -8.54
C MET A 145 -9.68 -1.72 -10.05
N ARG A 146 -9.56 -0.61 -10.74
CA ARG A 146 -9.73 -0.52 -12.19
C ARG A 146 -8.61 -1.21 -12.96
N MET A 147 -7.35 -0.95 -12.58
CA MET A 147 -6.17 -1.46 -13.28
C MET A 147 -5.94 -2.96 -13.05
N PHE A 148 -6.04 -3.37 -11.80
CA PHE A 148 -5.58 -4.71 -11.39
C PHE A 148 -6.72 -5.68 -11.07
N LYS A 149 -7.93 -5.20 -10.77
CA LYS A 149 -9.07 -6.05 -10.38
C LYS A 149 -8.66 -7.12 -9.36
N PRO A 150 -8.07 -6.71 -8.23
CA PRO A 150 -7.61 -7.63 -7.20
C PRO A 150 -8.79 -8.38 -6.56
N THR A 151 -8.50 -9.42 -5.78
CA THR A 151 -9.55 -10.17 -5.06
C THR A 151 -10.17 -9.40 -3.90
N GLY A 152 -9.54 -8.30 -3.49
CA GLY A 152 -10.00 -7.38 -2.44
C GLY A 152 -9.00 -6.26 -2.21
N VAL A 153 -9.33 -5.35 -1.32
CA VAL A 153 -8.45 -4.29 -0.83
C VAL A 153 -8.31 -4.43 0.68
N PHE A 154 -7.09 -4.25 1.17
CA PHE A 154 -6.76 -4.19 2.60
C PHE A 154 -6.35 -2.75 2.92
N LEU A 155 -7.25 -2.00 3.55
CA LEU A 155 -6.98 -0.63 4.00
C LEU A 155 -6.39 -0.70 5.41
N ASP A 156 -5.13 -0.34 5.53
CA ASP A 156 -4.42 -0.32 6.81
C ASP A 156 -4.39 1.07 7.43
N ILE A 157 -4.27 1.12 8.76
CA ILE A 157 -4.32 2.38 9.54
C ILE A 157 -5.59 3.19 9.20
N SER A 158 -6.72 2.48 9.13
CA SER A 158 -8.03 3.11 8.88
C SER A 158 -8.68 3.65 10.16
N ASP A 159 -7.88 4.02 11.15
CA ASP A 159 -8.34 4.56 12.43
C ASP A 159 -8.94 5.96 12.25
N VAL A 160 -10.15 6.14 12.72
CA VAL A 160 -10.84 7.43 12.67
C VAL A 160 -10.59 8.19 13.98
N ARG A 161 -9.92 9.30 13.86
CA ARG A 161 -9.66 10.22 14.98
C ARG A 161 -10.49 11.50 14.83
N THR A 162 -10.74 12.14 15.94
CA THR A 162 -11.32 13.50 15.92
C THR A 162 -10.29 14.48 15.37
N CYS A 163 -10.67 15.24 14.37
CA CYS A 163 -9.87 16.31 13.79
C CYS A 163 -10.49 17.66 14.03
#